data_1b7dfebac97c67748a60e0df860a1862
#
_entry.id   1b7dfebac97c67748a60e0df860a1862
#
_cell.length_a   1.000
_cell.length_b   1.000
_cell.length_c   1.000
_cell.angle_alpha   90.00
_cell.angle_beta   90.00
_cell.angle_gamma   90.00
#
_symmetry.space_group_name_H-M   'P 1'
#
loop_
_entity.id
_entity.type
_entity.pdbx_description
1 polymer ?
#
loop_
_entity_poly.entity_id
_entity_poly.type
_entity_poly.pdbx_seq_one_letter_code
_entity_poly.pdbx_strand_id
1 'polypeptide(L)'
;MEWHIIGILAFIVIYNLYRYYHEDNDNDYSPVTATTPKSIQIEATRMEETISTRQLALKSIENIGSKPKYTEEGRIQFEYQGVIFLMEAVNDCMFVNLIWPWCHSFSKFDIDEFARVRQVVNDINMRGTLSVFYGITDSDDVAVHIKKHFLFVQQIPDLEGYLKITLDSFFRTARTLDIEVEKCRLQECER
;
A
#
# COMPACT_ATOMS: atom_id res chain seq x y z
N MET A 1 -1.73 7.77 -39.42
CA MET A 1 -1.60 9.15 -38.91
C MET A 1 -2.13 9.33 -37.46
N GLU A 2 -2.98 8.45 -36.97
CA GLU A 2 -3.61 8.61 -35.61
C GLU A 2 -2.69 8.29 -34.42
N TRP A 3 -1.74 7.40 -34.56
CA TRP A 3 -0.83 6.98 -33.46
C TRP A 3 0.15 8.06 -33.01
N HIS A 4 0.54 8.99 -33.90
CA HIS A 4 1.42 10.11 -33.56
C HIS A 4 0.72 11.18 -32.70
N ILE A 5 -0.59 11.35 -32.88
CA ILE A 5 -1.38 12.34 -32.11
C ILE A 5 -1.58 11.86 -30.67
N ILE A 6 -1.82 10.57 -30.46
CA ILE A 6 -1.96 9.96 -29.13
C ILE A 6 -0.65 10.05 -28.34
N GLY A 7 0.50 9.81 -29.00
CA GLY A 7 1.81 9.95 -28.39
C GLY A 7 2.11 11.40 -27.92
N ILE A 8 1.75 12.38 -28.73
CA ILE A 8 1.96 13.80 -28.40
C ILE A 8 1.06 14.23 -27.24
N LEU A 9 -0.20 13.80 -27.20
CA LEU A 9 -1.13 14.13 -26.10
C LEU A 9 -0.67 13.48 -24.78
N ALA A 10 -0.21 12.24 -24.81
CA ALA A 10 0.36 11.58 -23.62
C ALA A 10 1.60 12.31 -23.09
N PHE A 11 2.47 12.79 -23.99
CA PHE A 11 3.68 13.54 -23.63
C PHE A 11 3.34 14.89 -23.00
N ILE A 12 2.31 15.60 -23.50
CA ILE A 12 1.83 16.86 -22.96
C ILE A 12 1.25 16.68 -21.56
N VAL A 13 0.48 15.61 -21.33
CA VAL A 13 -0.09 15.31 -20.00
C VAL A 13 1.01 14.98 -18.99
N ILE A 14 1.98 14.15 -19.37
CA ILE A 14 3.13 13.79 -18.50
C ILE A 14 3.99 15.04 -18.22
N TYR A 15 4.25 15.88 -19.20
CA TYR A 15 5.03 17.10 -19.03
C TYR A 15 4.32 18.10 -18.11
N ASN A 16 2.99 18.28 -18.24
CA ASN A 16 2.24 19.17 -17.36
C ASN A 16 2.14 18.64 -15.93
N LEU A 17 2.04 17.32 -15.72
CA LEU A 17 2.15 16.70 -14.40
C LEU A 17 3.53 16.89 -13.79
N TYR A 18 4.61 16.70 -14.56
CA TYR A 18 5.98 16.94 -14.11
C TYR A 18 6.20 18.39 -13.72
N ARG A 19 5.69 19.34 -14.52
CA ARG A 19 5.79 20.77 -14.25
C ARG A 19 5.01 21.16 -12.97
N TYR A 20 3.79 20.65 -12.80
CA TYR A 20 2.98 20.88 -11.60
C TYR A 20 3.69 20.42 -10.31
N TYR A 21 4.41 19.30 -10.35
CA TYR A 21 5.15 18.80 -9.19
C TYR A 21 6.49 19.53 -8.94
N HIS A 22 7.03 20.25 -9.92
CA HIS A 22 8.33 20.95 -9.77
C HIS A 22 8.22 22.48 -9.61
N GLU A 23 7.12 23.11 -10.01
CA GLU A 23 6.95 24.57 -9.92
C GLU A 23 6.56 25.06 -8.50
N ASP A 24 6.13 24.20 -7.57
CA ASP A 24 5.77 24.60 -6.20
C ASP A 24 6.96 24.71 -5.23
N ASN A 25 8.21 24.54 -5.69
CA ASN A 25 9.40 24.55 -4.82
C ASN A 25 10.26 25.82 -4.88
N ASP A 26 9.89 26.81 -5.68
CA ASP A 26 10.62 28.11 -5.75
C ASP A 26 9.84 29.25 -5.10
N ASN A 27 9.46 29.10 -3.82
CA ASN A 27 9.00 30.23 -3.01
C ASN A 27 10.21 30.90 -2.32
N ASP A 28 10.61 31.96 -2.92
CA ASP A 28 11.50 33.07 -2.53
C ASP A 28 11.31 33.46 -1.05
N TYR A 29 12.23 33.04 -0.17
CA TYR A 29 12.32 33.54 1.20
C TYR A 29 13.24 34.77 1.23
N SER A 30 12.65 35.96 1.15
CA SER A 30 13.32 37.19 1.51
C SER A 30 13.62 37.21 3.02
N PRO A 31 14.85 37.56 3.45
CA PRO A 31 15.19 37.58 4.87
C PRO A 31 14.60 38.84 5.55
N VAL A 32 13.65 38.60 6.44
CA VAL A 32 13.15 39.60 7.37
C VAL A 32 14.24 39.80 8.44
N THR A 33 14.77 41.02 8.53
CA THR A 33 15.74 41.48 9.55
C THR A 33 15.11 41.32 10.95
N ALA A 34 15.57 40.34 11.69
CA ALA A 34 15.11 40.08 13.05
C ALA A 34 15.91 40.87 14.05
N THR A 35 15.22 41.73 14.79
CA THR A 35 15.65 42.36 16.04
C THR A 35 15.85 41.27 17.10
N THR A 36 17.04 41.20 17.69
CA THR A 36 17.44 40.20 18.71
C THR A 36 16.59 40.33 19.98
N PRO A 37 15.82 39.32 20.38
CA PRO A 37 15.33 39.21 21.74
C PRO A 37 16.22 38.27 22.57
N LYS A 38 16.35 38.65 23.84
CA LYS A 38 17.10 38.02 24.91
C LYS A 38 17.13 36.49 24.85
N SER A 39 18.34 35.98 25.11
CA SER A 39 18.63 34.55 25.37
C SER A 39 17.61 33.88 26.30
N ILE A 40 16.67 33.17 25.71
CA ILE A 40 15.95 32.08 26.37
C ILE A 40 16.89 30.88 26.21
N GLN A 41 17.43 30.41 27.33
CA GLN A 41 18.06 29.09 27.38
C GLN A 41 16.96 28.08 27.11
N ILE A 42 16.88 27.62 25.85
CA ILE A 42 16.11 26.44 25.51
C ILE A 42 16.93 25.28 26.09
N GLU A 43 16.47 24.75 27.23
CA GLU A 43 16.92 23.45 27.70
C GLU A 43 16.89 22.51 26.49
N ALA A 44 18.05 21.88 26.23
CA ALA A 44 18.20 20.87 25.18
C ALA A 44 17.15 19.78 25.40
N THR A 45 15.99 19.95 24.80
CA THR A 45 14.96 18.93 24.74
C THR A 45 15.62 17.72 24.12
N ARG A 46 15.75 16.68 24.93
CA ARG A 46 16.21 15.33 24.59
C ARG A 46 15.80 15.05 23.16
N MET A 47 16.77 14.95 22.26
CA MET A 47 16.53 14.44 20.91
C MET A 47 15.97 13.02 21.09
N GLU A 48 14.66 12.86 20.99
CA GLU A 48 14.07 11.54 20.88
C GLU A 48 14.73 10.90 19.65
N GLU A 49 15.45 9.80 19.87
CA GLU A 49 16.01 9.00 18.79
C GLU A 49 14.85 8.63 17.86
N THR A 50 14.82 9.26 16.70
CA THR A 50 13.83 8.98 15.68
C THR A 50 14.07 7.56 15.15
N ILE A 51 13.26 6.62 15.63
CA ILE A 51 13.30 5.23 15.17
C ILE A 51 12.97 5.23 13.69
N SER A 52 13.80 4.58 12.86
CA SER A 52 13.54 4.48 11.42
C SER A 52 12.23 3.71 11.15
N THR A 53 11.55 4.02 10.06
CA THR A 53 10.28 3.36 9.68
C THR A 53 10.42 1.83 9.62
N ARG A 54 11.56 1.34 9.14
CA ARG A 54 11.84 -0.10 9.11
C ARG A 54 11.97 -0.71 10.52
N GLN A 55 12.68 -0.05 11.42
CA GLN A 55 12.80 -0.50 12.82
C GLN A 55 11.46 -0.43 13.55
N LEU A 56 10.68 0.62 13.29
CA LEU A 56 9.33 0.78 13.82
C LEU A 56 8.41 -0.36 13.35
N ALA A 57 8.48 -0.72 12.05
CA ALA A 57 7.71 -1.82 11.49
C ALA A 57 8.07 -3.16 12.14
N LEU A 58 9.37 -3.49 12.26
CA LEU A 58 9.83 -4.72 12.93
C LEU A 58 9.31 -4.80 14.35
N LYS A 59 9.51 -3.74 15.14
CA LYS A 59 9.06 -3.68 16.54
C LYS A 59 7.55 -3.85 16.67
N SER A 60 6.77 -3.18 15.82
CA SER A 60 5.31 -3.29 15.86
C SER A 60 4.82 -4.68 15.46
N ILE A 61 5.47 -5.34 14.49
CA ILE A 61 5.16 -6.73 14.11
C ILE A 61 5.49 -7.70 15.26
N GLU A 62 6.61 -7.52 15.95
CA GLU A 62 6.96 -8.32 17.13
C GLU A 62 5.95 -8.09 18.29
N ASN A 63 5.55 -6.84 18.53
CA ASN A 63 4.59 -6.48 19.58
C ASN A 63 3.19 -7.06 19.36
N ILE A 64 2.77 -7.28 18.11
CA ILE A 64 1.52 -7.99 17.82
C ILE A 64 1.64 -9.52 17.93
N GLY A 65 2.81 -10.04 18.30
CA GLY A 65 3.08 -11.46 18.54
C GLY A 65 3.57 -12.23 17.32
N SER A 66 3.91 -11.55 16.23
CA SER A 66 4.44 -12.16 15.00
C SER A 66 5.98 -12.16 15.01
N LYS A 67 6.58 -13.03 14.20
CA LYS A 67 8.04 -13.13 14.05
C LYS A 67 8.44 -12.62 12.66
N PRO A 68 8.94 -11.37 12.54
CA PRO A 68 9.37 -10.83 11.27
C PRO A 68 10.68 -11.46 10.81
N LYS A 69 10.83 -11.63 9.49
CA LYS A 69 12.10 -12.03 8.85
C LYS A 69 12.25 -11.26 7.53
N TYR A 70 13.46 -11.05 7.08
CA TYR A 70 13.70 -10.46 5.78
C TYR A 70 13.61 -11.49 4.66
N THR A 71 13.00 -11.11 3.54
CA THR A 71 13.14 -11.82 2.27
C THR A 71 14.44 -11.44 1.59
N GLU A 72 14.85 -12.17 0.55
CA GLU A 72 16.02 -11.85 -0.28
C GLU A 72 15.91 -10.47 -0.94
N GLU A 73 14.69 -10.02 -1.22
CA GLU A 73 14.39 -8.70 -1.78
C GLU A 73 14.37 -7.57 -0.73
N GLY A 74 14.65 -7.88 0.55
CA GLY A 74 14.69 -6.92 1.65
C GLY A 74 13.31 -6.50 2.18
N ARG A 75 12.23 -7.18 1.81
CA ARG A 75 10.89 -7.01 2.41
C ARG A 75 10.84 -7.68 3.77
N ILE A 76 9.97 -7.19 4.65
CA ILE A 76 9.68 -7.83 5.93
C ILE A 76 8.53 -8.83 5.72
N GLN A 77 8.82 -10.12 5.90
CA GLN A 77 7.82 -11.18 5.88
C GLN A 77 7.45 -11.56 7.31
N PHE A 78 6.16 -11.73 7.58
CA PHE A 78 5.65 -12.19 8.87
C PHE A 78 4.34 -12.93 8.71
N GLU A 79 3.97 -13.73 9.71
CA GLU A 79 2.72 -14.45 9.76
C GLU A 79 1.75 -13.79 10.74
N TYR A 80 0.50 -13.60 10.34
CA TYR A 80 -0.58 -13.14 11.20
C TYR A 80 -1.84 -13.97 10.95
N GLN A 81 -2.38 -14.60 12.00
CA GLN A 81 -3.56 -15.50 11.94
C GLN A 81 -3.44 -16.59 10.85
N GLY A 82 -2.27 -17.21 10.71
CA GLY A 82 -2.01 -18.29 9.75
C GLY A 82 -1.76 -17.81 8.31
N VAL A 83 -1.69 -16.50 8.07
CA VAL A 83 -1.47 -15.91 6.74
C VAL A 83 -0.12 -15.19 6.71
N ILE A 84 0.61 -15.39 5.61
CA ILE A 84 1.88 -14.69 5.37
C ILE A 84 1.61 -13.33 4.73
N PHE A 85 2.15 -12.29 5.35
CA PHE A 85 2.16 -10.93 4.86
C PHE A 85 3.57 -10.47 4.49
N LEU A 86 3.66 -9.56 3.53
CA LEU A 86 4.89 -8.87 3.15
C LEU A 86 4.71 -7.38 3.43
N MET A 87 5.66 -6.78 4.14
CA MET A 87 5.70 -5.33 4.38
C MET A 87 6.95 -4.72 3.76
N GLU A 88 6.76 -3.69 2.94
CA GLU A 88 7.81 -2.86 2.41
C GLU A 88 7.89 -1.59 3.26
N ALA A 89 8.98 -1.43 4.00
CA ALA A 89 9.26 -0.27 4.83
C ALA A 89 10.62 0.33 4.45
N VAL A 90 10.63 1.56 3.99
CA VAL A 90 11.82 2.32 3.62
C VAL A 90 12.11 3.35 4.71
N ASN A 91 13.36 3.45 5.16
CA ASN A 91 13.73 4.26 6.34
C ASN A 91 13.36 5.74 6.22
N ASP A 92 13.46 6.31 5.03
CA ASP A 92 13.20 7.74 4.79
C ASP A 92 11.76 8.01 4.32
N CYS A 93 10.87 7.02 4.44
CA CYS A 93 9.48 7.12 4.04
C CYS A 93 8.56 6.90 5.23
N MET A 94 7.61 7.80 5.45
CA MET A 94 6.60 7.68 6.50
C MET A 94 5.49 6.67 6.15
N PHE A 95 5.49 6.15 4.94
CA PHE A 95 4.48 5.22 4.44
C PHE A 95 5.09 3.83 4.26
N VAL A 96 4.27 2.81 4.50
CA VAL A 96 4.60 1.42 4.24
C VAL A 96 3.61 0.81 3.25
N ASN A 97 4.07 -0.19 2.50
CA ASN A 97 3.19 -1.06 1.72
C ASN A 97 3.03 -2.38 2.47
N LEU A 98 1.81 -2.78 2.73
CA LEU A 98 1.46 -4.10 3.25
C LEU A 98 0.77 -4.90 2.15
N ILE A 99 1.21 -6.14 1.94
CA ILE A 99 0.75 -7.00 0.87
C ILE A 99 0.37 -8.36 1.45
N TRP A 100 -0.81 -8.87 1.10
CA TRP A 100 -1.17 -10.28 1.21
C TRP A 100 -1.05 -10.91 -0.18
N PRO A 101 0.03 -11.65 -0.43
CA PRO A 101 0.21 -12.34 -1.70
C PRO A 101 -0.66 -13.60 -1.77
N TRP A 102 -1.12 -13.95 -2.97
CA TRP A 102 -1.90 -15.17 -3.24
C TRP A 102 -3.11 -15.39 -2.31
N CYS A 103 -3.89 -14.33 -2.06
CA CYS A 103 -5.13 -14.49 -1.27
C CYS A 103 -6.19 -15.35 -2.01
N HIS A 104 -6.09 -15.44 -3.34
CA HIS A 104 -6.91 -16.30 -4.19
C HIS A 104 -6.09 -16.67 -5.45
N SER A 105 -6.31 -17.86 -6.02
CA SER A 105 -5.64 -18.28 -7.26
C SER A 105 -6.50 -19.24 -8.06
N PHE A 106 -6.35 -19.21 -9.38
CA PHE A 106 -7.05 -20.09 -10.33
C PHE A 106 -6.25 -20.19 -11.63
N SER A 107 -6.58 -21.19 -12.47
CA SER A 107 -5.93 -21.38 -13.76
C SER A 107 -6.24 -20.22 -14.72
N LYS A 108 -5.22 -19.68 -15.42
CA LYS A 108 -5.42 -18.65 -16.45
C LYS A 108 -6.32 -19.10 -17.61
N PHE A 109 -6.47 -20.41 -17.79
CA PHE A 109 -7.33 -20.99 -18.82
C PHE A 109 -8.81 -21.07 -18.41
N ASP A 110 -9.13 -20.82 -17.14
CA ASP A 110 -10.51 -20.65 -16.66
C ASP A 110 -10.99 -19.24 -16.96
N ILE A 111 -11.46 -19.05 -18.20
CA ILE A 111 -11.87 -17.73 -18.73
C ILE A 111 -13.09 -17.20 -17.98
N ASP A 112 -14.00 -18.08 -17.58
CA ASP A 112 -15.20 -17.70 -16.85
C ASP A 112 -14.86 -17.21 -15.44
N GLU A 113 -13.99 -17.92 -14.74
CA GLU A 113 -13.48 -17.49 -13.44
C GLU A 113 -12.69 -16.17 -13.55
N PHE A 114 -11.87 -16.04 -14.59
CA PHE A 114 -11.15 -14.79 -14.82
C PHE A 114 -12.09 -13.59 -15.03
N ALA A 115 -13.17 -13.79 -15.78
CA ALA A 115 -14.16 -12.73 -16.01
C ALA A 115 -14.86 -12.30 -14.71
N ARG A 116 -15.27 -13.28 -13.86
CA ARG A 116 -15.90 -13.04 -12.54
C ARG A 116 -14.96 -12.29 -11.61
N VAL A 117 -13.74 -12.82 -11.42
CA VAL A 117 -12.74 -12.21 -10.54
C VAL A 117 -12.41 -10.79 -10.99
N ARG A 118 -12.23 -10.55 -12.30
CA ARG A 118 -11.97 -9.21 -12.84
C ARG A 118 -13.10 -8.23 -12.52
N GLN A 119 -14.35 -8.65 -12.66
CA GLN A 119 -15.50 -7.81 -12.32
C GLN A 119 -15.52 -7.48 -10.83
N VAL A 120 -15.38 -8.50 -9.97
CA VAL A 120 -15.42 -8.34 -8.52
C VAL A 120 -14.25 -7.50 -8.01
N VAL A 121 -13.04 -7.68 -8.56
CA VAL A 121 -11.86 -6.88 -8.23
C VAL A 121 -12.10 -5.41 -8.54
N ASN A 122 -12.69 -5.08 -9.70
CA ASN A 122 -13.04 -3.71 -10.03
C ASN A 122 -14.04 -3.12 -9.03
N ASP A 123 -15.08 -3.86 -8.67
CA ASP A 123 -16.10 -3.41 -7.72
C ASP A 123 -15.52 -3.19 -6.32
N ILE A 124 -14.63 -4.06 -5.85
CA ILE A 124 -13.93 -3.89 -4.57
C ILE A 124 -13.04 -2.66 -4.60
N ASN A 125 -12.26 -2.45 -5.67
CA ASN A 125 -11.36 -1.31 -5.80
C ASN A 125 -12.11 0.03 -5.88
N MET A 126 -13.32 0.05 -6.42
CA MET A 126 -14.15 1.27 -6.46
C MET A 126 -14.75 1.64 -5.10
N ARG A 127 -14.96 0.69 -4.20
CA ARG A 127 -15.66 0.89 -2.92
C ARG A 127 -14.74 0.77 -1.71
N GLY A 128 -13.60 0.10 -1.87
CA GLY A 128 -12.71 -0.27 -0.77
C GLY A 128 -11.57 0.73 -0.55
N THR A 129 -10.91 0.55 0.61
CA THR A 129 -9.68 1.28 0.98
C THR A 129 -8.41 0.46 0.74
N LEU A 130 -8.56 -0.81 0.36
CA LEU A 130 -7.48 -1.68 -0.05
C LEU A 130 -7.53 -1.85 -1.57
N SER A 131 -6.36 -2.03 -2.17
CA SER A 131 -6.25 -2.35 -3.59
C SER A 131 -6.14 -3.86 -3.78
N VAL A 132 -7.01 -4.42 -4.61
CA VAL A 132 -6.94 -5.81 -5.06
C VAL A 132 -6.41 -5.82 -6.49
N PHE A 133 -5.42 -6.66 -6.76
CA PHE A 133 -4.82 -6.78 -8.09
C PHE A 133 -4.45 -8.24 -8.36
N TYR A 134 -4.23 -8.56 -9.60
CA TYR A 134 -3.85 -9.92 -10.01
C TYR A 134 -2.72 -9.90 -11.03
N GLY A 135 -1.99 -11.00 -11.07
CA GLY A 135 -0.93 -11.25 -12.05
C GLY A 135 -0.94 -12.71 -12.49
N ILE A 136 -0.33 -12.97 -13.65
CA ILE A 136 -0.13 -14.34 -14.13
C ILE A 136 1.23 -14.81 -13.63
N THR A 137 1.27 -15.98 -13.02
CA THR A 137 2.49 -16.63 -12.53
C THR A 137 3.18 -17.43 -13.65
N ASP A 138 4.42 -17.84 -13.41
CA ASP A 138 5.17 -18.71 -14.33
C ASP A 138 4.53 -20.10 -14.49
N SER A 139 3.70 -20.51 -13.53
CA SER A 139 2.90 -21.76 -13.56
C SER A 139 1.59 -21.65 -14.32
N ASP A 140 1.35 -20.53 -15.02
CA ASP A 140 0.13 -20.26 -15.74
C ASP A 140 -1.14 -20.11 -14.88
N ASP A 141 -0.95 -19.80 -13.59
CA ASP A 141 -2.04 -19.46 -12.68
C ASP A 141 -2.21 -17.94 -12.58
N VAL A 142 -3.44 -17.52 -12.39
CA VAL A 142 -3.75 -16.15 -11.98
C VAL A 142 -3.69 -16.09 -10.47
N ALA A 143 -2.77 -15.28 -9.94
CA ALA A 143 -2.65 -15.01 -8.51
C ALA A 143 -3.29 -13.66 -8.17
N VAL A 144 -4.18 -13.64 -7.19
CA VAL A 144 -4.82 -12.41 -6.68
C VAL A 144 -4.12 -11.98 -5.40
N HIS A 145 -3.85 -10.70 -5.29
CA HIS A 145 -3.15 -10.09 -4.17
C HIS A 145 -3.96 -8.92 -3.62
N ILE A 146 -3.82 -8.67 -2.33
CA ILE A 146 -4.40 -7.48 -1.67
C ILE A 146 -3.24 -6.61 -1.18
N LYS A 147 -3.35 -5.29 -1.37
CA LYS A 147 -2.32 -4.33 -0.98
C LYS A 147 -2.95 -3.12 -0.30
N LYS A 148 -2.23 -2.58 0.69
CA LYS A 148 -2.53 -1.28 1.28
C LYS A 148 -1.27 -0.45 1.42
N HIS A 149 -1.34 0.79 0.98
CA HIS A 149 -0.34 1.82 1.25
C HIS A 149 -0.89 2.74 2.35
N PHE A 150 -0.14 2.93 3.45
CA PHE A 150 -0.65 3.70 4.58
C PHE A 150 0.48 4.31 5.41
N LEU A 151 0.13 5.40 6.12
CA LEU A 151 1.03 6.10 7.02
C LEU A 151 1.44 5.18 8.19
N PHE A 152 2.74 5.14 8.50
CA PHE A 152 3.27 4.31 9.57
C PHE A 152 4.38 5.08 10.32
N VAL A 153 3.98 5.83 11.34
CA VAL A 153 4.85 6.73 12.09
C VAL A 153 4.65 6.55 13.59
N GLN A 154 5.69 6.88 14.36
CA GLN A 154 5.70 6.72 15.82
C GLN A 154 4.62 7.58 16.53
N GLN A 155 4.15 8.64 15.90
CA GLN A 155 3.13 9.54 16.45
C GLN A 155 1.70 8.95 16.45
N ILE A 156 1.48 7.79 15.84
CA ILE A 156 0.20 7.09 15.94
C ILE A 156 0.05 6.55 17.38
N PRO A 157 -0.96 6.96 18.15
CA PRO A 157 -1.03 6.68 19.60
C PRO A 157 -1.09 5.18 19.94
N ASP A 158 -1.74 4.37 19.13
CA ASP A 158 -1.83 2.91 19.27
C ASP A 158 -1.45 2.27 17.94
N LEU A 159 -0.15 2.24 17.66
CA LEU A 159 0.37 1.76 16.39
C LEU A 159 0.12 0.26 16.19
N GLU A 160 0.20 -0.53 17.28
CA GLU A 160 -0.08 -1.97 17.25
C GLU A 160 -1.56 -2.25 16.97
N GLY A 161 -2.46 -1.53 17.62
CA GLY A 161 -3.91 -1.61 17.36
C GLY A 161 -4.23 -1.17 15.92
N TYR A 162 -3.60 -0.09 15.44
CA TYR A 162 -3.74 0.36 14.06
C TYR A 162 -3.24 -0.68 13.04
N LEU A 163 -2.10 -1.34 13.32
CA LEU A 163 -1.60 -2.42 12.48
C LEU A 163 -2.56 -3.61 12.47
N LYS A 164 -3.07 -4.05 13.63
CA LYS A 164 -4.05 -5.14 13.73
C LYS A 164 -5.33 -4.84 12.96
N ILE A 165 -5.92 -3.65 13.15
CA ILE A 165 -7.13 -3.23 12.41
C ILE A 165 -6.86 -3.21 10.90
N THR A 166 -5.66 -2.79 10.50
CA THR A 166 -5.25 -2.83 9.10
C THR A 166 -5.18 -4.26 8.59
N LEU A 167 -4.50 -5.18 9.30
CA LEU A 167 -4.43 -6.60 8.95
C LEU A 167 -5.82 -7.24 8.87
N ASP A 168 -6.70 -6.98 9.84
CA ASP A 168 -8.08 -7.48 9.84
C ASP A 168 -8.89 -7.00 8.63
N SER A 169 -8.56 -5.82 8.10
CA SER A 169 -9.19 -5.30 6.88
C SER A 169 -8.87 -6.15 5.64
N PHE A 170 -7.69 -6.78 5.59
CA PHE A 170 -7.31 -7.70 4.51
C PHE A 170 -8.19 -8.96 4.52
N PHE A 171 -8.41 -9.56 5.71
CA PHE A 171 -9.28 -10.73 5.84
C PHE A 171 -10.72 -10.42 5.43
N ARG A 172 -11.23 -9.26 5.78
CA ARG A 172 -12.56 -8.82 5.33
C ARG A 172 -12.63 -8.66 3.82
N THR A 173 -11.60 -8.06 3.21
CA THR A 173 -11.55 -7.87 1.76
C THR A 173 -11.44 -9.20 1.02
N ALA A 174 -10.60 -10.14 1.48
CA ALA A 174 -10.48 -11.46 0.90
C ALA A 174 -11.81 -12.24 0.98
N ARG A 175 -12.46 -12.21 2.14
CA ARG A 175 -13.80 -12.82 2.31
C ARG A 175 -14.84 -12.18 1.38
N THR A 176 -14.80 -10.87 1.19
CA THR A 176 -15.70 -10.19 0.26
C THR A 176 -15.45 -10.64 -1.17
N LEU A 177 -14.17 -10.78 -1.58
CA LEU A 177 -13.80 -11.31 -2.89
C LEU A 177 -14.43 -12.69 -3.12
N ASP A 178 -14.22 -13.63 -2.19
CA ASP A 178 -14.74 -15.01 -2.33
C ASP A 178 -16.26 -15.04 -2.41
N ILE A 179 -16.96 -14.29 -1.54
CA ILE A 179 -18.43 -14.23 -1.52
C ILE A 179 -18.99 -13.64 -2.82
N GLU A 180 -18.41 -12.54 -3.32
CA GLU A 180 -18.94 -11.91 -4.52
C GLU A 180 -18.63 -12.72 -5.79
N VAL A 181 -17.48 -13.39 -5.87
CA VAL A 181 -17.16 -14.32 -6.96
C VAL A 181 -18.16 -15.49 -6.97
N GLU A 182 -18.45 -16.07 -5.80
CA GLU A 182 -19.43 -17.17 -5.69
C GLU A 182 -20.83 -16.73 -6.07
N LYS A 183 -21.27 -15.53 -5.70
CA LYS A 183 -22.55 -14.95 -6.17
C LYS A 183 -22.62 -14.85 -7.69
N CYS A 184 -21.54 -14.42 -8.35
CA CYS A 184 -21.49 -14.37 -9.81
C CYS A 184 -21.69 -15.76 -10.43
N ARG A 185 -21.05 -16.82 -9.86
CA ARG A 185 -21.24 -18.21 -10.32
C ARG A 185 -22.70 -18.65 -10.21
N LEU A 186 -23.33 -18.40 -9.07
CA LEU A 186 -24.72 -18.80 -8.85
C LEU A 186 -25.68 -18.10 -9.83
N GLN A 187 -25.48 -16.81 -10.09
CA GLN A 187 -26.30 -16.04 -11.04
C GLN A 187 -26.14 -16.50 -12.49
N GLU A 188 -24.99 -17.02 -12.88
CA GLU A 188 -24.77 -17.59 -14.21
C GLU A 188 -25.44 -18.95 -14.38
N CYS A 189 -25.52 -19.77 -13.32
CA CYS A 189 -26.21 -21.05 -13.33
C CYS A 189 -27.74 -20.95 -13.45
N GLU A 190 -28.33 -19.78 -13.10
CA GLU A 190 -29.77 -19.53 -13.16
C GLU A 190 -30.24 -18.97 -14.52
N ARG A 191 -29.34 -18.70 -15.46
CA ARG A 191 -29.62 -18.20 -16.81
C ARG A 191 -29.61 -19.29 -17.85
#